data_527d87655b9c6f72354a29209f686361
#
_entry.id   527d87655b9c6f72354a29209f686361
#
_cell.length_a   1.000
_cell.length_b   1.000
_cell.length_c   1.000
_cell.angle_alpha   90.00
_cell.angle_beta   90.00
_cell.angle_gamma   90.00
#
_symmetry.space_group_name_H-M   'P 1'
#
loop_
_entity.id
_entity.type
_entity.pdbx_description
1 polymer ?
#
loop_
_entity_poly.entity_id
_entity_poly.type
_entity_poly.pdbx_seq_one_letter_code
_entity_poly.pdbx_strand_id
1 'polypeptide(L)'
;TRMTDIFTGFAKEKGVKITHVLDTHLHADHISGGRAIAKETGGTYWLPPKDAGEVVFDYQPLNDNDEMTIGNISINIHALYSPGHTIGSTSFVVDGKYLLTGDILFIDSIGRPDLAGLADDWVGDLRETLYKRYRELSEELIVLPAHFMIIEELNDDGSVAEKLGTLFAENHGLNIEDEEKFRKIVTENLPPQPNAYKEIRQTNMGKITPDEDTQREMEIGPNRCAVR
;
A
#
# COMPACT_ATOMS: atom_id res chain seq x y z
N THR A 1 -1.55 7.89 6.39
CA THR A 1 -1.42 8.81 7.54
C THR A 1 -2.75 9.41 7.95
N ARG A 2 -2.96 9.66 9.23
CA ARG A 2 -4.11 10.38 9.79
C ARG A 2 -4.00 11.92 9.69
N MET A 3 -2.86 12.45 9.22
CA MET A 3 -2.63 13.89 9.03
C MET A 3 -3.28 14.37 7.72
N THR A 4 -4.60 14.56 7.77
CA THR A 4 -5.42 14.86 6.58
C THR A 4 -5.27 16.29 6.07
N ASP A 5 -4.94 17.24 6.94
CA ASP A 5 -4.75 18.65 6.66
C ASP A 5 -3.65 18.94 5.61
N ILE A 6 -2.63 18.08 5.54
CA ILE A 6 -1.59 18.16 4.50
C ILE A 6 -2.21 18.04 3.11
N PHE A 7 -3.09 17.07 2.91
CA PHE A 7 -3.71 16.81 1.60
C PHE A 7 -4.81 17.81 1.26
N THR A 8 -5.69 18.10 2.22
CA THR A 8 -6.79 19.05 2.02
C THR A 8 -6.26 20.48 1.88
N GLY A 9 -5.21 20.83 2.63
CA GLY A 9 -4.50 22.12 2.50
C GLY A 9 -3.83 22.27 1.14
N PHE A 10 -3.12 21.23 0.67
CA PHE A 10 -2.49 21.24 -0.65
C PHE A 10 -3.52 21.38 -1.78
N ALA A 11 -4.61 20.61 -1.71
CA ALA A 11 -5.69 20.71 -2.71
C ALA A 11 -6.28 22.13 -2.77
N LYS A 12 -6.50 22.75 -1.61
CA LYS A 12 -6.97 24.12 -1.50
C LYS A 12 -5.97 25.12 -2.09
N GLU A 13 -4.68 24.97 -1.80
CA GLU A 13 -3.61 25.81 -2.36
C GLU A 13 -3.59 25.74 -3.90
N LYS A 14 -3.75 24.53 -4.45
CA LYS A 14 -3.76 24.31 -5.90
C LYS A 14 -5.10 24.62 -6.57
N GLY A 15 -6.14 24.97 -5.81
CA GLY A 15 -7.48 25.23 -6.36
C GLY A 15 -8.16 24.02 -6.99
N VAL A 16 -7.81 22.81 -6.52
CA VAL A 16 -8.38 21.53 -7.00
C VAL A 16 -9.25 20.89 -5.92
N LYS A 17 -10.10 19.95 -6.35
CA LYS A 17 -10.97 19.16 -5.45
C LYS A 17 -10.45 17.74 -5.34
N ILE A 18 -10.44 17.19 -4.14
CA ILE A 18 -10.26 15.76 -3.92
C ILE A 18 -11.60 15.07 -4.18
N THR A 19 -11.66 14.27 -5.24
CA THR A 19 -12.87 13.55 -5.66
C THR A 19 -12.80 12.06 -5.38
N HIS A 20 -11.61 11.49 -5.35
CA HIS A 20 -11.34 10.07 -5.08
C HIS A 20 -10.29 9.95 -4.01
N VAL A 21 -10.52 9.05 -3.07
CA VAL A 21 -9.57 8.70 -2.01
C VAL A 21 -9.48 7.18 -2.00
N LEU A 22 -8.28 6.66 -2.24
CA LEU A 22 -8.05 5.24 -2.42
C LEU A 22 -7.01 4.74 -1.40
N ASP A 23 -7.29 3.62 -0.74
CA ASP A 23 -6.29 2.88 0.00
C ASP A 23 -5.87 1.63 -0.80
N THR A 24 -4.59 1.32 -0.82
CA THR A 24 -4.04 0.13 -1.48
C THR A 24 -4.45 -1.16 -0.79
N HIS A 25 -4.67 -1.10 0.52
CA HIS A 25 -5.05 -2.22 1.38
C HIS A 25 -5.57 -1.69 2.72
N LEU A 26 -6.10 -2.58 3.56
CA LEU A 26 -6.47 -2.24 4.93
C LEU A 26 -5.22 -2.21 5.83
N HIS A 27 -4.73 -1.02 6.12
CA HIS A 27 -3.50 -0.79 6.88
C HIS A 27 -3.57 -1.33 8.31
N ALA A 28 -2.46 -1.88 8.77
CA ALA A 28 -2.27 -2.36 10.14
C ALA A 28 -1.11 -1.67 10.88
N ASP A 29 -0.39 -0.79 10.20
CA ASP A 29 0.79 -0.07 10.67
C ASP A 29 0.52 1.39 11.01
N HIS A 30 -0.51 1.99 10.42
CA HIS A 30 -0.95 3.35 10.70
C HIS A 30 -2.46 3.51 10.50
N ILE A 31 -3.01 4.57 11.08
CA ILE A 31 -4.43 4.92 10.92
C ILE A 31 -4.58 5.68 9.60
N SER A 32 -5.40 5.15 8.69
CA SER A 32 -5.69 5.81 7.43
C SER A 32 -6.54 7.06 7.62
N GLY A 33 -6.11 8.17 7.03
CA GLY A 33 -6.89 9.39 6.90
C GLY A 33 -7.92 9.35 5.77
N GLY A 34 -7.96 8.26 4.99
CA GLY A 34 -8.77 8.16 3.78
C GLY A 34 -10.24 8.49 4.00
N ARG A 35 -10.87 7.87 5.00
CA ARG A 35 -12.27 8.14 5.35
C ARG A 35 -12.52 9.59 5.80
N ALA A 36 -11.58 10.15 6.56
CA ALA A 36 -11.70 11.52 7.06
C ALA A 36 -11.58 12.52 5.90
N ILE A 37 -10.63 12.32 4.98
CA ILE A 37 -10.47 13.15 3.77
C ILE A 37 -11.73 13.05 2.90
N ALA A 38 -12.22 11.85 2.62
CA ALA A 38 -13.43 11.67 1.81
C ALA A 38 -14.64 12.37 2.42
N LYS A 39 -14.83 12.25 3.74
CA LYS A 39 -15.91 12.92 4.48
C LYS A 39 -15.78 14.45 4.43
N GLU A 40 -14.57 14.99 4.62
CA GLU A 40 -14.30 16.44 4.63
C GLU A 40 -14.52 17.06 3.23
N THR A 41 -14.05 16.38 2.19
CA THR A 41 -14.02 16.92 0.82
C THR A 41 -15.27 16.57 0.00
N GLY A 42 -16.09 15.62 0.47
CA GLY A 42 -17.18 15.04 -0.30
C GLY A 42 -16.70 14.09 -1.40
N GLY A 43 -15.46 13.67 -1.36
CA GLY A 43 -14.88 12.67 -2.25
C GLY A 43 -15.39 11.25 -1.95
N THR A 44 -15.24 10.35 -2.90
CA THR A 44 -15.56 8.93 -2.73
C THR A 44 -14.39 8.17 -2.15
N TYR A 45 -14.62 7.38 -1.11
CA TYR A 45 -13.62 6.50 -0.52
C TYR A 45 -13.67 5.11 -1.14
N TRP A 46 -12.54 4.64 -1.64
CA TRP A 46 -12.37 3.37 -2.32
C TRP A 46 -11.47 2.43 -1.52
N LEU A 47 -11.89 1.19 -1.37
CA LEU A 47 -11.15 0.17 -0.62
C LEU A 47 -11.23 -1.19 -1.32
N PRO A 48 -10.14 -1.98 -1.35
CA PRO A 48 -10.17 -3.33 -1.88
C PRO A 48 -11.16 -4.22 -1.13
N PRO A 49 -12.16 -4.83 -1.80
CA PRO A 49 -13.24 -5.54 -1.13
C PRO A 49 -12.80 -6.79 -0.39
N LYS A 50 -11.70 -7.43 -0.79
CA LYS A 50 -11.16 -8.60 -0.10
C LYS A 50 -10.58 -8.28 1.28
N ASP A 51 -10.11 -7.07 1.51
CA ASP A 51 -9.69 -6.59 2.83
C ASP A 51 -10.86 -6.04 3.66
N ALA A 52 -11.96 -5.69 3.00
CA ALA A 52 -13.07 -4.96 3.59
C ALA A 52 -14.18 -5.83 4.19
N GLY A 53 -14.00 -7.15 4.26
CA GLY A 53 -15.04 -8.07 4.73
C GLY A 53 -15.56 -7.82 6.15
N GLU A 54 -14.80 -7.10 6.98
CA GLU A 54 -15.15 -6.77 8.36
C GLU A 54 -15.35 -5.26 8.61
N VAL A 55 -15.28 -4.43 7.57
CA VAL A 55 -15.50 -2.97 7.69
C VAL A 55 -16.96 -2.68 8.05
N VAL A 56 -17.18 -1.66 8.89
CA VAL A 56 -18.52 -1.30 9.37
C VAL A 56 -18.99 0.08 8.88
N PHE A 57 -18.46 0.53 7.75
CA PHE A 57 -18.81 1.78 7.08
C PHE A 57 -18.97 1.57 5.57
N ASP A 58 -19.64 2.49 4.91
CA ASP A 58 -19.82 2.46 3.46
C ASP A 58 -18.53 2.87 2.74
N TYR A 59 -18.18 2.12 1.70
CA TYR A 59 -17.06 2.40 0.81
C TYR A 59 -17.42 2.00 -0.61
N GLN A 60 -16.70 2.52 -1.59
CA GLN A 60 -16.79 2.05 -2.97
C GLN A 60 -15.78 0.90 -3.16
N PRO A 61 -16.23 -0.29 -3.62
CA PRO A 61 -15.30 -1.38 -3.87
C PRO A 61 -14.34 -1.06 -5.01
N LEU A 62 -13.07 -1.40 -4.80
CA LEU A 62 -11.99 -1.26 -5.77
C LEU A 62 -11.61 -2.67 -6.25
N ASN A 63 -12.05 -3.02 -7.46
CA ASN A 63 -11.82 -4.35 -8.01
C ASN A 63 -10.61 -4.38 -8.93
N ASP A 64 -10.12 -5.60 -9.22
CA ASP A 64 -9.07 -5.81 -10.23
C ASP A 64 -9.53 -5.29 -11.60
N ASN A 65 -8.65 -4.58 -12.27
CA ASN A 65 -8.87 -3.93 -13.56
C ASN A 65 -9.90 -2.78 -13.56
N ASP A 66 -10.30 -2.27 -12.38
CA ASP A 66 -11.08 -1.03 -12.35
C ASP A 66 -10.23 0.12 -12.93
N GLU A 67 -10.86 0.88 -13.83
CA GLU A 67 -10.24 2.07 -14.43
C GLU A 67 -10.98 3.32 -14.00
N MET A 68 -10.23 4.34 -13.62
CA MET A 68 -10.76 5.64 -13.23
C MET A 68 -10.12 6.73 -14.06
N THR A 69 -10.94 7.64 -14.56
CA THR A 69 -10.45 8.87 -15.19
C THR A 69 -10.74 10.04 -14.28
N ILE A 70 -9.68 10.74 -13.86
CA ILE A 70 -9.77 11.83 -12.88
C ILE A 70 -9.43 13.16 -13.54
N GLY A 71 -10.24 14.17 -13.23
CA GLY A 71 -10.04 15.55 -13.66
C GLY A 71 -10.31 15.79 -15.14
N ASN A 72 -10.10 17.03 -15.55
CA ASN A 72 -10.34 17.49 -16.92
C ASN A 72 -9.21 17.11 -17.89
N ILE A 73 -8.09 16.64 -17.39
CA ILE A 73 -6.90 16.25 -18.17
C ILE A 73 -6.78 14.73 -18.31
N SER A 74 -7.83 13.99 -17.91
CA SER A 74 -7.94 12.54 -18.10
C SER A 74 -6.76 11.74 -17.52
N ILE A 75 -6.41 11.98 -16.26
CA ILE A 75 -5.48 11.11 -15.56
C ILE A 75 -6.14 9.74 -15.38
N ASN A 76 -5.52 8.71 -15.95
CA ASN A 76 -6.01 7.35 -15.87
C ASN A 76 -5.37 6.63 -14.69
N ILE A 77 -6.19 6.02 -13.86
CA ILE A 77 -5.75 5.09 -12.80
C ILE A 77 -6.30 3.73 -13.12
N HIS A 78 -5.42 2.74 -13.20
CA HIS A 78 -5.77 1.34 -13.37
C HIS A 78 -5.43 0.58 -12.09
N ALA A 79 -6.43 -0.06 -11.49
CA ALA A 79 -6.27 -0.89 -10.31
C ALA A 79 -5.78 -2.29 -10.70
N LEU A 80 -4.65 -2.70 -10.14
CA LEU A 80 -4.05 -4.00 -10.34
C LEU A 80 -4.11 -4.78 -9.02
N TYR A 81 -4.95 -5.80 -8.94
CA TYR A 81 -5.02 -6.69 -7.78
C TYR A 81 -3.65 -7.35 -7.57
N SER A 82 -3.06 -7.12 -6.40
CA SER A 82 -1.68 -7.46 -6.07
C SER A 82 -1.59 -8.11 -4.68
N PRO A 83 -2.20 -9.30 -4.48
CA PRO A 83 -2.25 -9.92 -3.17
C PRO A 83 -0.87 -10.36 -2.69
N GLY A 84 -0.69 -10.48 -1.36
CA GLY A 84 0.52 -11.01 -0.76
C GLY A 84 0.87 -10.37 0.59
N HIS A 85 0.88 -9.05 0.69
CA HIS A 85 1.00 -8.36 1.97
C HIS A 85 -0.33 -8.43 2.75
N THR A 86 -1.43 -8.16 2.07
CA THR A 86 -2.79 -8.55 2.47
C THR A 86 -3.47 -9.27 1.33
N ILE A 87 -4.59 -9.96 1.64
CA ILE A 87 -5.37 -10.65 0.61
C ILE A 87 -6.04 -9.66 -0.35
N GLY A 88 -6.29 -8.44 0.08
CA GLY A 88 -6.92 -7.38 -0.72
C GLY A 88 -5.95 -6.41 -1.37
N SER A 89 -4.65 -6.50 -1.10
CA SER A 89 -3.66 -5.56 -1.65
C SER A 89 -3.87 -5.31 -3.13
N THR A 90 -3.87 -4.03 -3.48
CA THR A 90 -4.11 -3.53 -4.84
C THR A 90 -3.10 -2.43 -5.15
N SER A 91 -2.41 -2.55 -6.26
CA SER A 91 -1.49 -1.54 -6.77
C SER A 91 -2.19 -0.64 -7.78
N PHE A 92 -1.65 0.55 -8.04
CA PHE A 92 -2.22 1.48 -9.00
C PHE A 92 -1.21 1.82 -10.08
N VAL A 93 -1.57 1.57 -11.33
CA VAL A 93 -0.85 2.15 -12.47
C VAL A 93 -1.49 3.49 -12.78
N VAL A 94 -0.73 4.57 -12.63
CA VAL A 94 -1.21 5.94 -12.83
C VAL A 94 -0.62 6.47 -14.12
N ASP A 95 -1.50 6.80 -15.06
CA ASP A 95 -1.19 7.44 -16.34
C ASP A 95 -0.18 6.64 -17.21
N GLY A 96 -0.11 5.32 -17.00
CA GLY A 96 0.86 4.45 -17.66
C GLY A 96 2.31 4.79 -17.34
N LYS A 97 2.56 5.57 -16.31
CA LYS A 97 3.89 6.08 -15.94
C LYS A 97 4.33 5.69 -14.54
N TYR A 98 3.44 5.71 -13.58
CA TYR A 98 3.76 5.44 -12.18
C TYR A 98 3.08 4.15 -11.72
N LEU A 99 3.76 3.39 -10.87
CA LEU A 99 3.24 2.21 -10.19
C LEU A 99 3.30 2.43 -8.68
N LEU A 100 2.13 2.66 -8.05
CA LEU A 100 2.02 2.73 -6.61
C LEU A 100 1.83 1.32 -6.08
N THR A 101 2.82 0.77 -5.43
CA THR A 101 2.86 -0.65 -5.02
C THR A 101 2.30 -0.90 -3.63
N GLY A 102 1.96 0.15 -2.87
CA GLY A 102 1.63 -0.02 -1.46
C GLY A 102 2.76 -0.77 -0.74
N ASP A 103 2.39 -1.83 -0.03
CA ASP A 103 3.32 -2.66 0.75
C ASP A 103 3.68 -3.99 0.07
N ILE A 104 3.64 -4.04 -1.27
CA ILE A 104 4.02 -5.24 -2.04
C ILE A 104 5.48 -5.21 -2.46
N LEU A 105 5.94 -4.09 -3.01
CA LEU A 105 7.30 -3.91 -3.52
C LEU A 105 7.85 -2.57 -3.05
N PHE A 106 9.03 -2.61 -2.45
CA PHE A 106 9.82 -1.45 -2.04
C PHE A 106 11.09 -1.36 -2.89
N ILE A 107 11.93 -0.36 -2.67
CA ILE A 107 13.15 -0.21 -3.48
C ILE A 107 14.12 -1.37 -3.20
N ASP A 108 14.47 -1.61 -1.95
CA ASP A 108 15.46 -2.62 -1.55
C ASP A 108 14.86 -3.93 -1.01
N SER A 109 13.53 -4.02 -0.91
CA SER A 109 12.85 -5.10 -0.20
C SER A 109 11.46 -5.39 -0.77
N ILE A 110 10.78 -6.36 -0.22
CA ILE A 110 9.39 -6.73 -0.57
C ILE A 110 8.52 -6.76 0.68
N GLY A 111 7.22 -6.75 0.49
CA GLY A 111 6.24 -6.80 1.56
C GLY A 111 6.26 -8.11 2.35
N ARG A 112 5.90 -8.03 3.62
CA ARG A 112 5.74 -9.19 4.48
C ARG A 112 4.34 -9.81 4.32
N PRO A 113 4.20 -11.14 4.27
CA PRO A 113 2.90 -11.79 4.04
C PRO A 113 2.16 -12.20 5.32
N ASP A 114 2.66 -11.86 6.52
CA ASP A 114 2.23 -12.47 7.78
C ASP A 114 1.30 -11.61 8.66
N LEU A 115 0.80 -10.49 8.16
CA LEU A 115 0.04 -9.52 8.97
C LEU A 115 -1.27 -10.06 9.57
N ALA A 116 -1.85 -11.11 9.04
CA ALA A 116 -3.03 -11.73 9.62
C ALA A 116 -2.72 -13.09 10.31
N GLY A 117 -1.45 -13.42 10.50
CA GLY A 117 -1.03 -14.75 10.95
C GLY A 117 -1.19 -15.83 9.88
N LEU A 118 -1.29 -15.43 8.61
CA LEU A 118 -1.55 -16.28 7.45
C LEU A 118 -0.35 -16.31 6.48
N ALA A 119 0.87 -16.19 7.00
CA ALA A 119 2.08 -16.13 6.21
C ALA A 119 2.20 -17.27 5.18
N ASP A 120 1.88 -18.50 5.59
CA ASP A 120 1.97 -19.65 4.71
C ASP A 120 0.96 -19.62 3.55
N ASP A 121 -0.20 -19.02 3.77
CA ASP A 121 -1.23 -18.89 2.74
C ASP A 121 -0.91 -17.76 1.75
N TRP A 122 -0.39 -16.63 2.24
CA TRP A 122 -0.19 -15.43 1.43
C TRP A 122 1.17 -15.34 0.73
N VAL A 123 2.14 -16.17 1.11
CA VAL A 123 3.46 -16.17 0.46
C VAL A 123 3.39 -16.57 -1.02
N GLY A 124 2.50 -17.50 -1.34
CA GLY A 124 2.22 -17.91 -2.73
C GLY A 124 1.64 -16.75 -3.54
N ASP A 125 0.68 -16.01 -2.96
CA ASP A 125 0.07 -14.84 -3.57
C ASP A 125 1.09 -13.72 -3.79
N LEU A 126 1.97 -13.46 -2.81
CA LEU A 126 3.03 -12.48 -2.93
C LEU A 126 3.98 -12.83 -4.09
N ARG A 127 4.38 -14.10 -4.18
CA ARG A 127 5.24 -14.57 -5.27
C ARG A 127 4.55 -14.46 -6.62
N GLU A 128 3.28 -14.83 -6.72
CA GLU A 128 2.47 -14.67 -7.95
C GLU A 128 2.43 -13.21 -8.39
N THR A 129 2.20 -12.28 -7.46
CA THR A 129 2.18 -10.84 -7.74
C THR A 129 3.54 -10.37 -8.25
N LEU A 130 4.64 -10.68 -7.54
CA LEU A 130 5.97 -10.16 -7.84
C LEU A 130 6.59 -10.78 -9.11
N TYR A 131 6.41 -12.10 -9.30
CA TYR A 131 7.12 -12.88 -10.33
C TYR A 131 6.30 -13.15 -11.60
N LYS A 132 4.97 -12.86 -11.57
CA LYS A 132 4.14 -12.96 -12.76
C LYS A 132 3.45 -11.65 -13.07
N ARG A 133 2.54 -11.16 -12.21
CA ARG A 133 1.73 -9.98 -12.50
C ARG A 133 2.58 -8.74 -12.78
N TYR A 134 3.58 -8.45 -11.95
CA TYR A 134 4.45 -7.29 -12.15
C TYR A 134 5.39 -7.48 -13.35
N ARG A 135 5.76 -8.72 -13.70
CA ARG A 135 6.58 -9.01 -14.89
C ARG A 135 5.84 -8.78 -16.22
N GLU A 136 4.53 -8.65 -16.20
CA GLU A 136 3.72 -8.28 -17.37
C GLU A 136 3.63 -6.77 -17.59
N LEU A 137 4.06 -5.97 -16.61
CA LEU A 137 4.05 -4.52 -16.67
C LEU A 137 5.26 -3.98 -17.44
N SER A 138 5.14 -2.72 -17.89
CA SER A 138 6.27 -2.02 -18.51
C SER A 138 7.39 -1.78 -17.50
N GLU A 139 8.61 -2.14 -17.86
CA GLU A 139 9.82 -1.89 -17.07
C GLU A 139 10.13 -0.39 -16.88
N GLU A 140 9.54 0.46 -17.72
CA GLU A 140 9.68 1.93 -17.62
C GLU A 140 8.81 2.57 -16.56
N LEU A 141 7.90 1.82 -15.92
CA LEU A 141 7.08 2.34 -14.83
C LEU A 141 7.96 2.77 -13.65
N ILE A 142 7.65 3.94 -13.11
CA ILE A 142 8.31 4.46 -11.91
C ILE A 142 7.55 3.94 -10.70
N VAL A 143 8.17 3.07 -9.93
CA VAL A 143 7.64 2.51 -8.69
C VAL A 143 7.67 3.57 -7.59
N LEU A 144 6.54 3.73 -6.92
CA LEU A 144 6.35 4.60 -5.75
C LEU A 144 5.81 3.74 -4.61
N PRO A 145 6.67 3.24 -3.70
CA PRO A 145 6.25 2.40 -2.60
C PRO A 145 5.66 3.21 -1.44
N ALA A 146 4.94 2.53 -0.52
CA ALA A 146 4.39 3.20 0.66
C ALA A 146 5.43 3.49 1.74
N HIS A 147 6.52 2.72 1.78
CA HIS A 147 7.58 2.82 2.79
C HIS A 147 8.98 2.73 2.18
N PHE A 148 9.96 3.16 2.95
CA PHE A 148 11.39 2.91 2.74
C PHE A 148 12.02 2.48 4.07
N MET A 149 13.16 1.80 4.02
CA MET A 149 13.82 1.27 5.21
C MET A 149 15.04 2.06 5.63
N ILE A 150 15.77 2.60 4.68
CA ILE A 150 17.04 3.31 4.91
C ILE A 150 17.08 4.61 4.10
N ILE A 151 17.87 5.56 4.58
CA ILE A 151 17.95 6.89 3.97
C ILE A 151 18.52 6.86 2.55
N GLU A 152 19.29 5.82 2.23
CA GLU A 152 19.90 5.59 0.92
C GLU A 152 18.88 5.27 -0.19
N GLU A 153 17.64 4.90 0.19
CA GLU A 153 16.54 4.73 -0.76
C GLU A 153 15.91 6.06 -1.21
N LEU A 154 16.29 7.18 -0.58
CA LEU A 154 15.83 8.51 -0.96
C LEU A 154 16.65 9.07 -2.11
N ASN A 155 15.98 9.57 -3.12
CA ASN A 155 16.58 10.35 -4.18
C ASN A 155 16.98 11.76 -3.69
N ASP A 156 17.80 12.47 -4.46
CA ASP A 156 18.26 13.82 -4.13
C ASP A 156 17.12 14.82 -3.93
N ASP A 157 15.96 14.60 -4.55
CA ASP A 157 14.75 15.42 -4.39
C ASP A 157 13.87 15.00 -3.20
N GLY A 158 14.31 13.99 -2.44
CA GLY A 158 13.60 13.44 -1.28
C GLY A 158 12.48 12.47 -1.64
N SER A 159 12.32 12.11 -2.90
CA SER A 159 11.38 11.06 -3.31
C SER A 159 11.95 9.66 -3.05
N VAL A 160 11.05 8.68 -2.88
CA VAL A 160 11.37 7.25 -2.90
C VAL A 160 10.78 6.69 -4.19
N ALA A 161 11.62 6.51 -5.19
CA ALA A 161 11.18 6.11 -6.51
C ALA A 161 12.31 5.46 -7.31
N GLU A 162 11.99 4.40 -8.07
CA GLU A 162 12.90 3.74 -8.98
C GLU A 162 12.13 3.11 -10.16
N LYS A 163 12.78 2.89 -11.30
CA LYS A 163 12.19 2.17 -12.42
C LYS A 163 11.95 0.70 -12.06
N LEU A 164 10.82 0.17 -12.47
CA LEU A 164 10.49 -1.24 -12.25
C LEU A 164 11.54 -2.18 -12.86
N GLY A 165 12.08 -1.84 -14.03
CA GLY A 165 13.16 -2.60 -14.69
C GLY A 165 14.45 -2.64 -13.85
N THR A 166 14.83 -1.53 -13.20
CA THR A 166 15.95 -1.50 -12.25
C THR A 166 15.68 -2.42 -11.07
N LEU A 167 14.49 -2.36 -10.50
CA LEU A 167 14.12 -3.23 -9.37
C LEU A 167 14.14 -4.71 -9.76
N PHE A 168 13.73 -5.06 -10.97
CA PHE A 168 13.84 -6.43 -11.47
C PHE A 168 15.29 -6.93 -11.53
N ALA A 169 16.25 -6.05 -11.74
CA ALA A 169 17.66 -6.41 -11.78
C ALA A 169 18.32 -6.42 -10.39
N GLU A 170 17.95 -5.50 -9.52
CA GLU A 170 18.72 -5.18 -8.31
C GLU A 170 18.04 -5.59 -7.01
N ASN A 171 16.69 -5.60 -6.93
CA ASN A 171 15.96 -5.94 -5.72
C ASN A 171 16.10 -7.44 -5.40
N HIS A 172 16.65 -7.75 -4.24
CA HIS A 172 16.90 -9.13 -3.81
C HIS A 172 15.63 -9.99 -3.74
N GLY A 173 14.50 -9.43 -3.32
CA GLY A 173 13.22 -10.14 -3.22
C GLY A 173 12.63 -10.52 -4.58
N LEU A 174 13.06 -9.86 -5.68
CA LEU A 174 12.65 -10.15 -7.06
C LEU A 174 13.59 -11.11 -7.80
N ASN A 175 14.65 -11.56 -7.16
CA ASN A 175 15.70 -12.39 -7.75
C ASN A 175 15.92 -13.73 -7.03
N ILE A 176 14.89 -14.25 -6.36
CA ILE A 176 14.90 -15.56 -5.70
C ILE A 176 14.13 -16.54 -6.58
N GLU A 177 14.84 -17.25 -7.46
CA GLU A 177 14.22 -18.17 -8.42
C GLU A 177 13.55 -19.38 -7.75
N ASP A 178 14.20 -19.95 -6.74
CA ASP A 178 13.72 -21.11 -6.01
C ASP A 178 12.55 -20.75 -5.09
N GLU A 179 11.42 -21.40 -5.27
CA GLU A 179 10.18 -21.11 -4.55
C GLU A 179 10.26 -21.46 -3.06
N GLU A 180 10.92 -22.57 -2.71
CA GLU A 180 11.09 -22.94 -1.30
C GLU A 180 12.03 -21.97 -0.59
N LYS A 181 13.09 -21.52 -1.27
CA LYS A 181 13.98 -20.49 -0.75
C LYS A 181 13.24 -19.15 -0.57
N PHE A 182 12.40 -18.75 -1.55
CA PHE A 182 11.56 -17.56 -1.41
C PHE A 182 10.67 -17.67 -0.19
N ARG A 183 9.89 -18.76 -0.08
CA ARG A 183 9.02 -19.04 1.06
C ARG A 183 9.78 -18.91 2.39
N LYS A 184 10.92 -19.58 2.49
CA LYS A 184 11.77 -19.56 3.69
C LYS A 184 12.19 -18.13 4.07
N ILE A 185 12.64 -17.33 3.12
CA ILE A 185 13.09 -15.95 3.37
C ILE A 185 11.94 -15.09 3.88
N VAL A 186 10.75 -15.17 3.26
CA VAL A 186 9.62 -14.29 3.60
C VAL A 186 8.76 -14.79 4.76
N THR A 187 9.04 -15.99 5.32
CA THR A 187 8.31 -16.52 6.48
C THR A 187 9.19 -16.72 7.72
N GLU A 188 10.52 -16.88 7.53
CA GLU A 188 11.46 -17.04 8.65
C GLU A 188 12.07 -15.71 9.06
N ASN A 189 12.29 -15.55 10.37
CA ASN A 189 12.93 -14.35 10.94
C ASN A 189 12.23 -13.03 10.63
N LEU A 190 10.91 -13.07 10.48
CA LEU A 190 10.13 -11.85 10.29
C LEU A 190 10.30 -10.90 11.47
N PRO A 191 10.40 -9.59 11.23
CA PRO A 191 10.43 -8.62 12.31
C PRO A 191 9.11 -8.69 13.10
N PRO A 192 9.08 -8.25 14.38
CA PRO A 192 7.84 -8.16 15.14
C PRO A 192 6.76 -7.41 14.34
N GLN A 193 5.50 -7.74 14.63
CA GLN A 193 4.37 -6.99 14.07
C GLN A 193 4.47 -5.52 14.46
N PRO A 194 3.94 -4.59 13.63
CA PRO A 194 3.85 -3.18 14.00
C PRO A 194 3.18 -2.99 15.37
N ASN A 195 3.55 -1.91 16.08
CA ASN A 195 2.92 -1.60 17.36
C ASN A 195 1.41 -1.44 17.20
N ALA A 196 0.64 -1.96 18.15
CA ALA A 196 -0.83 -1.87 18.18
C ALA A 196 -1.53 -2.27 16.86
N TYR A 197 -0.93 -3.19 16.06
CA TYR A 197 -1.44 -3.51 14.72
C TYR A 197 -2.90 -3.99 14.72
N LYS A 198 -3.34 -4.69 15.77
CA LYS A 198 -4.73 -5.15 15.90
C LYS A 198 -5.70 -3.99 16.12
N GLU A 199 -5.32 -3.07 16.99
CA GLU A 199 -6.11 -1.89 17.34
C GLU A 199 -6.15 -0.91 16.16
N ILE A 200 -5.03 -0.71 15.46
CA ILE A 200 -4.96 0.09 14.23
C ILE A 200 -5.88 -0.51 13.18
N ARG A 201 -5.81 -1.81 12.96
CA ARG A 201 -6.67 -2.50 12.00
C ARG A 201 -8.14 -2.36 12.36
N GLN A 202 -8.52 -2.51 13.65
CA GLN A 202 -9.90 -2.31 14.10
C GLN A 202 -10.37 -0.85 13.93
N THR A 203 -9.47 0.12 14.12
CA THR A 203 -9.74 1.53 13.86
C THR A 203 -10.00 1.76 12.37
N ASN A 204 -9.16 1.21 11.52
CA ASN A 204 -9.31 1.31 10.06
C ASN A 204 -10.56 0.59 9.54
N MET A 205 -10.99 -0.49 10.19
CA MET A 205 -12.29 -1.14 9.93
C MET A 205 -13.50 -0.33 10.43
N GLY A 206 -13.29 0.73 11.23
CA GLY A 206 -14.36 1.52 11.86
C GLY A 206 -14.98 0.89 13.08
N LYS A 207 -14.45 -0.23 13.59
CA LYS A 207 -14.99 -0.97 14.75
C LYS A 207 -14.74 -0.27 16.09
N ILE A 208 -13.64 0.48 16.18
CA ILE A 208 -13.30 1.31 17.34
C ILE A 208 -12.96 2.73 16.88
N THR A 209 -13.12 3.67 17.79
CA THR A 209 -12.80 5.09 17.55
C THR A 209 -12.00 5.61 18.75
N PRO A 210 -10.69 5.35 18.80
CA PRO A 210 -9.83 5.86 19.88
C PRO A 210 -9.71 7.37 19.79
N ASP A 211 -9.43 8.01 20.93
CA ASP A 211 -9.12 9.44 20.98
C ASP A 211 -7.75 9.75 20.30
N GLU A 212 -7.47 11.03 20.10
CA GLU A 212 -6.28 11.44 19.34
C GLU A 212 -4.97 11.04 20.03
N ASP A 213 -4.90 11.10 21.36
CA ASP A 213 -3.68 10.71 22.09
C ASP A 213 -3.45 9.21 21.98
N THR A 214 -4.49 8.40 22.11
CA THR A 214 -4.44 6.95 21.89
C THR A 214 -4.03 6.62 20.46
N GLN A 215 -4.59 7.30 19.46
CA GLN A 215 -4.18 7.12 18.06
C GLN A 215 -2.69 7.42 17.85
N ARG A 216 -2.19 8.47 18.47
CA ARG A 216 -0.77 8.84 18.41
C ARG A 216 0.11 7.76 19.05
N GLU A 217 -0.29 7.24 20.21
CA GLU A 217 0.44 6.16 20.89
C GLU A 217 0.48 4.87 20.06
N MET A 218 -0.61 4.53 19.38
CA MET A 218 -0.69 3.35 18.51
C MET A 218 0.33 3.40 17.36
N GLU A 219 0.60 4.58 16.82
CA GLU A 219 1.51 4.80 15.70
C GLU A 219 2.98 5.00 16.13
N ILE A 220 3.29 4.93 17.44
CA ILE A 220 4.67 5.02 17.93
C ILE A 220 5.37 3.68 17.75
N GLY A 221 6.56 3.72 17.16
CA GLY A 221 7.43 2.56 17.01
C GLY A 221 7.86 2.32 15.57
N PRO A 222 8.77 1.37 15.35
CA PRO A 222 9.24 1.07 14.01
C PRO A 222 8.13 0.42 13.20
N ASN A 223 7.85 1.00 12.05
CA ASN A 223 7.05 0.37 11.02
C ASN A 223 7.93 -0.57 10.19
N ARG A 224 7.65 -1.87 10.22
CA ARG A 224 8.45 -2.90 9.55
C ARG A 224 7.57 -3.77 8.66
N CYS A 225 7.03 -3.17 7.61
CA CYS A 225 6.18 -3.87 6.64
C CYS A 225 6.98 -4.62 5.57
N ALA A 226 8.32 -4.58 5.62
CA ALA A 226 9.21 -5.15 4.62
C ALA A 226 9.99 -6.37 5.12
N VAL A 227 10.36 -7.24 4.18
CA VAL A 227 11.28 -8.38 4.35
C VAL A 227 12.48 -8.18 3.42
N ARG A 228 13.67 -8.43 3.95
CA ARG A 228 14.95 -8.45 3.21
C ARG A 228 15.48 -9.86 3.05
#